data_8c17d316cb902f6da81eb8f2cc546786
#
_entry.id   8c17d316cb902f6da81eb8f2cc546786
#
_cell.length_a   1.000
_cell.length_b   1.000
_cell.length_c   1.000
_cell.angle_alpha   90.00
_cell.angle_beta   90.00
_cell.angle_gamma   90.00
#
_symmetry.space_group_name_H-M   'P 1'
#
loop_
_entity.id
_entity.type
_entity.pdbx_description
1 polymer ?
#
loop_
_entity_poly.entity_id
_entity_poly.type
_entity_poly.pdbx_seq_one_letter_code
_entity_poly.pdbx_strand_id
1 'polypeptide(L)'
;KIIQNLQLYNLALSDTEGSTELNLPIRSKSLFKDNIEELFKLGSATIHTANIFENFKSITVQKKKLDNLNLRENIGFIKIDVEGHEQNVIDGGLQTIKKNMPVMLIEIEERHSKKPIIQTINNIKELGYDAYFLDKDDLVNINQNNNFKLERNFVFIKKN
;
A
#
# COMPACT_ATOMS: atom_id res chain seq x y z
N LYS A 1 -23.03 -7.96 12.63
CA LYS A 1 -22.30 -7.16 13.64
C LYS A 1 -21.92 -5.84 12.99
N ILE A 2 -22.45 -4.73 13.45
CA ILE A 2 -22.06 -3.39 13.01
C ILE A 2 -20.65 -3.15 13.58
N ILE A 3 -19.66 -2.85 12.72
CA ILE A 3 -18.33 -2.45 13.15
C ILE A 3 -18.49 -1.04 13.79
N GLN A 4 -18.48 -0.98 15.10
CA GLN A 4 -18.41 0.26 15.86
C GLN A 4 -16.94 0.71 15.82
N ASN A 5 -16.63 1.93 15.45
CA ASN A 5 -15.29 2.54 15.36
C ASN A 5 -14.56 2.43 13.98
N LEU A 6 -15.31 2.38 12.89
CA LEU A 6 -14.76 2.52 11.54
C LEU A 6 -14.86 4.00 11.10
N GLN A 7 -13.74 4.57 10.65
CA GLN A 7 -13.70 5.87 9.99
C GLN A 7 -13.20 5.68 8.55
N LEU A 8 -13.99 6.11 7.58
CA LEU A 8 -13.66 6.02 6.16
C LEU A 8 -13.28 7.40 5.60
N TYR A 9 -12.23 7.42 4.80
CA TYR A 9 -11.77 8.61 4.08
C TYR A 9 -11.82 8.34 2.58
N ASN A 10 -12.53 9.16 1.84
CA ASN A 10 -12.57 9.09 0.38
C ASN A 10 -11.42 9.93 -0.20
N LEU A 11 -10.19 9.40 -0.10
CA LEU A 11 -8.98 10.06 -0.57
C LEU A 11 -7.89 9.04 -0.90
N ALA A 12 -6.87 9.46 -1.64
CA ALA A 12 -5.63 8.71 -1.85
C ALA A 12 -4.53 9.26 -0.93
N LEU A 13 -3.77 8.36 -0.28
CA LEU A 13 -2.59 8.75 0.50
C LEU A 13 -1.37 8.90 -0.42
N SER A 14 -0.56 9.93 -0.15
CA SER A 14 0.64 10.25 -0.93
C SER A 14 1.60 11.13 -0.12
N ASP A 15 2.77 11.43 -0.69
CA ASP A 15 3.76 12.39 -0.19
C ASP A 15 3.40 13.86 -0.45
N THR A 16 2.39 14.12 -1.27
CA THR A 16 1.93 15.45 -1.64
C THR A 16 0.41 15.56 -1.54
N GLU A 17 -0.09 16.80 -1.47
CA GLU A 17 -1.53 17.07 -1.43
C GLU A 17 -2.06 17.59 -2.77
N GLY A 18 -3.37 17.59 -2.94
CA GLY A 18 -4.06 18.05 -4.15
C GLY A 18 -5.00 17.01 -4.72
N SER A 19 -5.18 17.01 -6.04
CA SER A 19 -5.99 16.03 -6.75
C SER A 19 -5.14 15.12 -7.63
N THR A 20 -5.61 13.91 -7.88
CA THR A 20 -4.98 12.96 -8.79
C THR A 20 -6.04 12.10 -9.45
N GLU A 21 -5.66 11.44 -10.55
CA GLU A 21 -6.50 10.45 -11.21
C GLU A 21 -6.24 9.06 -10.61
N LEU A 22 -7.31 8.43 -10.11
CA LEU A 22 -7.31 7.03 -9.71
C LEU A 22 -7.77 6.18 -10.89
N ASN A 23 -6.91 5.30 -11.36
CA ASN A 23 -7.16 4.43 -12.49
C ASN A 23 -7.74 3.09 -12.00
N LEU A 24 -8.96 2.81 -12.43
CA LEU A 24 -9.70 1.59 -12.12
C LEU A 24 -9.67 0.69 -13.35
N PRO A 25 -9.03 -0.50 -13.29
CA PRO A 25 -9.01 -1.41 -14.42
C PRO A 25 -10.42 -1.90 -14.75
N ILE A 26 -10.78 -1.90 -16.04
CA ILE A 26 -12.05 -2.42 -16.53
C ILE A 26 -11.76 -3.78 -17.21
N ARG A 27 -12.42 -4.84 -16.76
CA ARG A 27 -12.41 -6.10 -17.50
C ARG A 27 -13.20 -5.96 -18.81
N SER A 28 -12.64 -6.43 -19.92
CA SER A 28 -13.36 -6.47 -21.19
C SER A 28 -14.63 -7.34 -21.05
N LYS A 29 -15.71 -6.86 -21.65
CA LYS A 29 -17.09 -7.34 -21.56
C LYS A 29 -17.36 -8.76 -22.07
N SER A 30 -16.46 -9.73 -22.05
CA SER A 30 -16.68 -10.89 -22.89
C SER A 30 -17.55 -12.00 -22.34
N LEU A 31 -17.94 -12.07 -21.07
CA LEU A 31 -18.70 -13.27 -20.60
C LEU A 31 -19.81 -13.09 -19.55
N PHE A 32 -19.98 -11.94 -18.86
CA PHE A 32 -21.04 -11.88 -17.82
C PHE A 32 -21.78 -10.53 -17.84
N LYS A 33 -23.06 -10.58 -18.17
CA LYS A 33 -23.91 -9.41 -18.40
C LYS A 33 -24.42 -8.71 -17.13
N ASP A 34 -24.31 -9.27 -15.94
CA ASP A 34 -25.16 -8.88 -14.82
C ASP A 34 -24.47 -8.58 -13.47
N ASN A 35 -23.13 -8.51 -13.40
CA ASN A 35 -22.47 -8.24 -12.12
C ASN A 35 -21.46 -7.11 -12.21
N ILE A 36 -21.83 -5.91 -11.70
CA ILE A 36 -20.99 -4.72 -11.69
C ILE A 36 -19.70 -4.95 -10.86
N GLU A 37 -19.74 -5.81 -9.85
CA GLU A 37 -18.59 -6.16 -9.01
C GLU A 37 -17.48 -6.91 -9.77
N GLU A 38 -17.83 -7.65 -10.83
CA GLU A 38 -16.85 -8.33 -11.71
C GLU A 38 -16.22 -7.38 -12.74
N LEU A 39 -16.80 -6.21 -12.97
CA LEU A 39 -16.28 -5.21 -13.92
C LEU A 39 -15.00 -4.51 -13.42
N PHE A 40 -14.81 -4.46 -12.12
CA PHE A 40 -13.67 -3.80 -11.51
C PHE A 40 -12.84 -4.81 -10.69
N LYS A 41 -11.58 -4.95 -11.02
CA LYS A 41 -10.59 -5.52 -10.09
C LYS A 41 -10.30 -4.46 -9.04
N LEU A 42 -11.19 -4.29 -8.07
CA LEU A 42 -11.08 -3.23 -7.08
C LEU A 42 -9.73 -3.24 -6.33
N GLY A 43 -9.12 -4.43 -6.17
CA GLY A 43 -7.80 -4.57 -5.57
C GLY A 43 -6.61 -4.11 -6.41
N SER A 44 -6.83 -3.66 -7.65
CA SER A 44 -5.76 -3.19 -8.54
C SER A 44 -5.91 -1.72 -8.93
N ALA A 45 -6.70 -0.94 -8.18
CA ALA A 45 -6.84 0.49 -8.41
C ALA A 45 -5.54 1.22 -8.02
N THR A 46 -5.02 2.10 -8.89
CA THR A 46 -3.76 2.78 -8.64
C THR A 46 -3.77 4.23 -9.10
N ILE A 47 -3.05 5.09 -8.37
CA ILE A 47 -2.71 6.45 -8.82
C ILE A 47 -1.33 6.49 -9.49
N HIS A 48 -0.62 5.37 -9.57
CA HIS A 48 0.68 5.30 -10.21
C HIS A 48 0.55 5.28 -11.73
N THR A 49 1.12 6.28 -12.41
CA THR A 49 1.00 6.48 -13.87
C THR A 49 1.69 5.39 -14.71
N ALA A 50 2.60 4.61 -14.10
CA ALA A 50 3.30 3.53 -14.77
C ALA A 50 2.46 2.25 -14.96
N ASN A 51 1.35 2.11 -14.24
CA ASN A 51 0.44 0.97 -14.30
C ASN A 51 -0.78 1.31 -15.15
N ILE A 52 -0.54 1.54 -16.46
CA ILE A 52 -1.62 1.80 -17.41
C ILE A 52 -2.18 0.44 -17.83
N PHE A 53 -3.40 0.16 -17.44
CA PHE A 53 -4.19 -0.95 -17.97
C PHE A 53 -4.63 -0.60 -19.40
N GLU A 54 -4.74 -1.59 -20.29
CA GLU A 54 -5.25 -1.37 -21.65
C GLU A 54 -6.66 -0.76 -21.65
N ASN A 55 -7.48 -1.12 -20.64
CA ASN A 55 -8.82 -0.55 -20.43
C ASN A 55 -8.96 -0.15 -18.95
N PHE A 56 -9.17 1.13 -18.70
CA PHE A 56 -9.39 1.67 -17.36
C PHE A 56 -10.41 2.81 -17.38
N LYS A 57 -10.98 3.08 -16.22
CA LYS A 57 -11.77 4.28 -15.94
C LYS A 57 -11.00 5.12 -14.93
N SER A 58 -10.71 6.37 -15.26
CA SER A 58 -10.16 7.32 -14.30
C SER A 58 -11.27 8.03 -13.54
N ILE A 59 -11.03 8.23 -12.26
CA ILE A 59 -11.84 9.11 -11.39
C ILE A 59 -10.90 10.05 -10.66
N THR A 60 -11.27 11.32 -10.57
CA THR A 60 -10.51 12.30 -9.80
C THR A 60 -10.74 12.08 -8.31
N VAL A 61 -9.65 11.92 -7.54
CA VAL A 61 -9.68 11.78 -6.09
C VAL A 61 -8.80 12.82 -5.42
N GLN A 62 -9.17 13.20 -4.18
CA GLN A 62 -8.30 14.04 -3.36
C GLN A 62 -7.11 13.23 -2.85
N LYS A 63 -5.95 13.84 -2.87
CA LYS A 63 -4.70 13.27 -2.41
C LYS A 63 -4.22 13.99 -1.16
N LYS A 64 -3.85 13.24 -0.11
CA LYS A 64 -3.38 13.80 1.17
C LYS A 64 -2.18 13.04 1.73
N LYS A 65 -1.40 13.72 2.57
CA LYS A 65 -0.39 13.08 3.42
C LYS A 65 -1.07 12.40 4.61
N LEU A 66 -0.56 11.23 5.00
CA LEU A 66 -1.00 10.55 6.23
C LEU A 66 -0.78 11.45 7.46
N ASP A 67 0.35 12.19 7.49
CA ASP A 67 0.69 13.11 8.58
C ASP A 67 -0.32 14.26 8.77
N ASN A 68 -1.09 14.60 7.73
CA ASN A 68 -2.09 15.66 7.75
C ASN A 68 -3.51 15.15 7.99
N LEU A 69 -3.68 13.86 8.26
CA LEU A 69 -4.96 13.31 8.72
C LEU A 69 -5.08 13.47 10.24
N ASN A 70 -6.27 13.88 10.68
CA ASN A 70 -6.59 13.99 12.10
C ASN A 70 -6.84 12.59 12.70
N LEU A 71 -5.77 11.77 12.75
CA LEU A 71 -5.83 10.42 13.27
C LEU A 71 -5.73 10.45 14.81
N ARG A 72 -6.35 9.42 15.42
CA ARG A 72 -6.18 9.20 16.86
C ARG A 72 -4.72 8.90 17.17
N GLU A 73 -4.27 9.27 18.37
CA GLU A 73 -2.96 8.90 18.88
C GLU A 73 -2.84 7.37 19.08
N ASN A 74 -1.61 6.86 19.14
CA ASN A 74 -1.29 5.45 19.36
C ASN A 74 -1.73 4.52 18.22
N ILE A 75 -1.18 4.75 17.05
CA ILE A 75 -1.34 3.85 15.89
C ILE A 75 -0.43 2.64 16.11
N GLY A 76 -1.03 1.46 16.33
CA GLY A 76 -0.29 0.22 16.56
C GLY A 76 -0.02 -0.59 15.30
N PHE A 77 -0.81 -0.38 14.23
CA PHE A 77 -0.71 -1.15 12.99
C PHE A 77 -1.10 -0.31 11.77
N ILE A 78 -0.37 -0.49 10.66
CA ILE A 78 -0.70 0.11 9.36
C ILE A 78 -0.61 -0.98 8.28
N LYS A 79 -1.66 -1.16 7.46
CA LYS A 79 -1.58 -1.90 6.20
C LYS A 79 -1.46 -0.91 5.05
N ILE A 80 -0.50 -1.15 4.12
CA ILE A 80 -0.32 -0.41 2.88
C ILE A 80 -0.40 -1.39 1.71
N ASP A 81 -1.32 -1.12 0.78
CA ASP A 81 -1.61 -1.94 -0.38
C ASP A 81 -2.18 -0.98 -1.44
N VAL A 82 -1.29 -0.35 -2.20
CA VAL A 82 -1.61 0.83 -3.06
C VAL A 82 -1.03 0.71 -4.47
N GLU A 83 -0.67 -0.52 -4.87
CA GLU A 83 -0.31 -0.89 -6.24
C GLU A 83 0.76 0.01 -6.88
N GLY A 84 1.91 0.14 -6.19
CA GLY A 84 3.10 0.83 -6.67
C GLY A 84 3.32 2.24 -6.10
N HIS A 85 2.49 2.69 -5.16
CA HIS A 85 2.59 4.01 -4.53
C HIS A 85 3.02 3.95 -3.05
N GLU A 86 3.54 2.80 -2.60
CA GLU A 86 3.86 2.50 -1.19
C GLU A 86 4.86 3.50 -0.61
N GLN A 87 5.95 3.78 -1.35
CA GLN A 87 6.98 4.72 -0.89
C GLN A 87 6.39 6.12 -0.66
N ASN A 88 5.51 6.59 -1.54
CA ASN A 88 4.89 7.91 -1.39
C ASN A 88 3.96 7.98 -0.17
N VAL A 89 3.24 6.88 0.14
CA VAL A 89 2.42 6.80 1.36
C VAL A 89 3.31 6.88 2.60
N ILE A 90 4.45 6.17 2.61
CA ILE A 90 5.43 6.20 3.71
C ILE A 90 6.02 7.60 3.86
N ASP A 91 6.45 8.22 2.76
CA ASP A 91 7.05 9.56 2.77
C ASP A 91 6.03 10.62 3.25
N GLY A 92 4.75 10.45 2.92
CA GLY A 92 3.66 11.29 3.41
C GLY A 92 3.24 11.01 4.86
N GLY A 93 3.73 9.95 5.47
CA GLY A 93 3.43 9.51 6.84
C GLY A 93 4.63 9.46 7.78
N LEU A 94 5.77 10.06 7.40
CA LEU A 94 7.01 9.92 8.15
C LEU A 94 6.91 10.35 9.62
N GLN A 95 6.20 11.44 9.93
CA GLN A 95 6.04 11.91 11.32
C GLN A 95 5.17 10.94 12.12
N THR A 96 4.05 10.52 11.53
CA THR A 96 3.13 9.54 12.11
C THR A 96 3.83 8.20 12.40
N ILE A 97 4.59 7.69 11.42
CA ILE A 97 5.33 6.42 11.53
C ILE A 97 6.42 6.53 12.59
N LYS A 98 7.26 7.58 12.56
CA LYS A 98 8.33 7.77 13.55
C LYS A 98 7.81 7.98 14.98
N LYS A 99 6.69 8.69 15.13
CA LYS A 99 6.08 8.92 16.45
C LYS A 99 5.54 7.63 17.07
N ASN A 100 4.86 6.80 16.27
CA ASN A 100 4.11 5.66 16.78
C ASN A 100 4.88 4.33 16.65
N MET A 101 5.83 4.24 15.72
CA MET A 101 6.55 3.00 15.38
C MET A 101 5.60 1.80 15.24
N PRO A 102 4.52 1.89 14.43
CA PRO A 102 3.53 0.83 14.29
C PRO A 102 4.14 -0.40 13.62
N VAL A 103 3.59 -1.57 13.86
CA VAL A 103 3.83 -2.71 12.97
C VAL A 103 3.21 -2.37 11.60
N MET A 104 3.96 -2.59 10.52
CA MET A 104 3.45 -2.33 9.18
C MET A 104 3.40 -3.60 8.35
N LEU A 105 2.29 -3.82 7.65
CA LEU A 105 2.14 -4.84 6.61
C LEU A 105 2.04 -4.12 5.27
N ILE A 106 3.01 -4.34 4.40
CA ILE A 106 3.12 -3.61 3.13
C ILE A 106 3.23 -4.59 1.98
N GLU A 107 2.34 -4.46 0.97
CA GLU A 107 2.50 -5.17 -0.29
C GLU A 107 3.42 -4.37 -1.21
N ILE A 108 4.54 -4.96 -1.63
CA ILE A 108 5.56 -4.32 -2.47
C ILE A 108 5.80 -5.20 -3.70
N GLU A 109 5.50 -4.66 -4.89
CA GLU A 109 5.73 -5.37 -6.14
C GLU A 109 6.55 -4.52 -7.13
N GLU A 110 7.62 -5.12 -7.70
CA GLU A 110 8.46 -4.46 -8.70
C GLU A 110 7.70 -4.09 -9.97
N ARG A 111 6.76 -4.93 -10.38
CA ARG A 111 5.94 -4.69 -11.57
C ARG A 111 5.15 -3.38 -11.51
N HIS A 112 4.76 -2.95 -10.31
CA HIS A 112 3.96 -1.74 -10.09
C HIS A 112 4.84 -0.51 -9.90
N SER A 113 5.87 -0.61 -9.06
CA SER A 113 6.76 0.51 -8.74
C SER A 113 7.88 0.75 -9.77
N LYS A 114 8.20 -0.28 -10.59
CA LYS A 114 9.39 -0.32 -11.47
C LYS A 114 10.71 -0.11 -10.71
N LYS A 115 10.71 -0.32 -9.41
CA LYS A 115 11.88 -0.25 -8.52
C LYS A 115 12.10 -1.62 -7.88
N PRO A 116 13.36 -2.02 -7.64
CA PRO A 116 13.63 -3.24 -6.90
C PRO A 116 12.96 -3.22 -5.53
N ILE A 117 12.31 -4.33 -5.14
CA ILE A 117 11.66 -4.51 -3.83
C ILE A 117 12.61 -4.11 -2.69
N ILE A 118 13.88 -4.52 -2.80
CA ILE A 118 14.89 -4.27 -1.77
C ILE A 118 15.14 -2.77 -1.53
N GLN A 119 14.93 -1.90 -2.51
CA GLN A 119 15.10 -0.47 -2.33
C GLN A 119 14.04 0.09 -1.36
N THR A 120 12.77 -0.22 -1.57
CA THR A 120 11.69 0.20 -0.67
C THR A 120 11.87 -0.39 0.73
N ILE A 121 12.25 -1.68 0.81
CA ILE A 121 12.55 -2.33 2.09
C ILE A 121 13.68 -1.60 2.85
N ASN A 122 14.78 -1.25 2.18
CA ASN A 122 15.90 -0.57 2.82
C ASN A 122 15.51 0.83 3.31
N ASN A 123 14.73 1.58 2.53
CA ASN A 123 14.23 2.90 2.97
C ASN A 123 13.41 2.79 4.28
N ILE A 124 12.59 1.74 4.41
CA ILE A 124 11.81 1.51 5.64
C ILE A 124 12.72 1.07 6.79
N LYS A 125 13.74 0.22 6.51
CA LYS A 125 14.73 -0.19 7.53
C LYS A 125 15.51 0.98 8.09
N GLU A 126 15.78 2.02 7.30
CA GLU A 126 16.43 3.28 7.75
C GLU A 126 15.57 4.06 8.75
N LEU A 127 14.25 3.84 8.76
CA LEU A 127 13.35 4.42 9.75
C LEU A 127 13.40 3.70 11.12
N GLY A 128 14.21 2.65 11.27
CA GLY A 128 14.37 1.89 12.51
C GLY A 128 13.55 0.59 12.56
N TYR A 129 13.28 -0.04 11.40
CA TYR A 129 12.55 -1.29 11.30
C TYR A 129 13.45 -2.45 10.88
N ASP A 130 13.08 -3.65 11.34
CA ASP A 130 13.46 -4.90 10.71
C ASP A 130 12.35 -5.38 9.78
N ALA A 131 12.74 -6.01 8.66
CA ALA A 131 11.82 -6.49 7.64
C ALA A 131 11.76 -8.02 7.65
N TYR A 132 10.53 -8.52 7.55
CA TYR A 132 10.19 -9.94 7.56
C TYR A 132 9.24 -10.26 6.41
N PHE A 133 9.20 -11.52 6.01
CA PHE A 133 8.18 -12.09 5.14
C PHE A 133 7.64 -13.38 5.77
N LEU A 134 6.50 -13.85 5.31
CA LEU A 134 5.89 -15.09 5.76
C LEU A 134 6.39 -16.24 4.89
N ASP A 135 7.15 -17.17 5.46
CA ASP A 135 7.52 -18.44 4.83
C ASP A 135 6.72 -19.56 5.51
N LYS A 136 5.71 -20.07 4.81
CA LYS A 136 4.66 -20.96 5.36
C LYS A 136 3.94 -20.29 6.53
N ASP A 137 4.21 -20.72 7.77
CA ASP A 137 3.59 -20.21 8.99
C ASP A 137 4.57 -19.37 9.85
N ASP A 138 5.82 -19.17 9.39
CA ASP A 138 6.87 -18.51 10.15
C ASP A 138 7.21 -17.12 9.56
N LEU A 139 7.38 -16.13 10.44
CA LEU A 139 7.95 -14.84 10.09
C LEU A 139 9.46 -14.94 10.00
N VAL A 140 10.01 -14.86 8.80
CA VAL A 140 11.45 -14.98 8.52
C VAL A 140 12.03 -13.61 8.20
N ASN A 141 13.13 -13.26 8.90
CA ASN A 141 13.85 -12.02 8.59
C ASN A 141 14.48 -12.09 7.20
N ILE A 142 14.34 -11.05 6.39
CA ILE A 142 14.84 -11.00 5.02
C ILE A 142 16.35 -11.20 4.91
N ASN A 143 17.11 -10.91 5.98
CA ASN A 143 18.57 -11.13 6.02
C ASN A 143 18.94 -12.62 6.18
N GLN A 144 18.00 -13.47 6.58
CA GLN A 144 18.22 -14.89 6.83
C GLN A 144 17.89 -15.78 5.63
N ASN A 145 17.05 -15.27 4.71
CA ASN A 145 16.59 -16.05 3.57
C ASN A 145 16.36 -15.16 2.34
N ASN A 146 17.00 -15.50 1.24
CA ASN A 146 16.89 -14.75 -0.02
C ASN A 146 15.59 -15.01 -0.81
N ASN A 147 14.73 -15.94 -0.35
CA ASN A 147 13.45 -16.25 -1.00
C ASN A 147 12.46 -15.09 -0.95
N PHE A 148 12.70 -14.07 -0.12
CA PHE A 148 11.87 -12.86 -0.06
C PHE A 148 11.63 -12.19 -1.43
N LYS A 149 12.51 -12.46 -2.43
CA LYS A 149 12.35 -11.91 -3.78
C LYS A 149 11.12 -12.41 -4.53
N LEU A 150 10.53 -13.51 -4.07
CA LEU A 150 9.30 -14.08 -4.61
C LEU A 150 8.05 -13.62 -3.86
N GLU A 151 8.27 -12.94 -2.73
CA GLU A 151 7.20 -12.47 -1.86
C GLU A 151 6.75 -11.06 -2.26
N ARG A 152 5.53 -10.73 -1.84
CA ARG A 152 4.91 -9.42 -2.07
C ARG A 152 4.56 -8.72 -0.76
N ASN A 153 4.21 -9.52 0.26
CA ASN A 153 3.78 -9.02 1.55
C ASN A 153 4.92 -9.05 2.56
N PHE A 154 5.28 -7.88 3.06
CA PHE A 154 6.37 -7.71 4.04
C PHE A 154 5.82 -7.13 5.33
N VAL A 155 6.31 -7.68 6.45
CA VAL A 155 6.00 -7.21 7.80
C VAL A 155 7.21 -6.44 8.32
N PHE A 156 6.98 -5.22 8.77
CA PHE A 156 8.00 -4.36 9.36
C PHE A 156 7.72 -4.20 10.85
N ILE A 157 8.72 -4.55 11.65
CA ILE A 157 8.66 -4.51 13.12
C ILE A 157 9.79 -3.60 13.62
N LYS A 158 9.47 -2.72 14.58
CA LYS A 158 10.47 -1.85 15.20
C LYS A 158 11.67 -2.67 15.70
N LYS A 159 12.88 -2.20 15.40
CA LYS A 159 14.12 -2.77 15.97
C LYS A 159 14.13 -2.60 17.48
N ASN A 160 14.55 -3.64 18.17
CA ASN A 160 14.80 -3.60 19.61
C ASN A 160 16.06 -2.80 19.94
#